data_2c04a50892035289978b0e35471bbc17
#
_entry.id   2c04a50892035289978b0e35471bbc17
#
_cell.length_a   1.000
_cell.length_b   1.000
_cell.length_c   1.000
_cell.angle_alpha   90.00
_cell.angle_beta   90.00
_cell.angle_gamma   90.00
#
_symmetry.space_group_name_H-M   'P 1'
#
loop_
_entity.id
_entity.type
_entity.pdbx_description
1 polymer ?
#
loop_
_entity_poly.entity_id
_entity_poly.type
_entity_poly.pdbx_seq_one_letter_code
_entity_poly.pdbx_strand_id
1 'polypeptide(L)'
;MSTVTKLLLPLALAAAISACSKPADTAAPADTTAAAPAEAAAAQAAPEVAPIQVASGTYKLDPTHTDVLVQWTHMGFSNPSAHFGNVDGTLVYDAADVTKSSVEVTLPLSGLNAFTAKFDEHLRSADFFDAAKFPTATFKSTKVEAAGTNKLTVTGDLTVKGTTKPVTLDVTINGAGEHPMLKLPSVGFDATTTLKRSDFGVGAYAPAVSDEVKVRITTEASIPKAE
;
A
#
# COMPACT_ATOMS: atom_id res chain seq x y z
N MET A 1 27.81 -4.15 52.83
CA MET A 1 29.23 -4.29 52.54
C MET A 1 29.35 -5.53 51.67
N SER A 2 29.54 -5.38 50.39
CA SER A 2 30.05 -6.47 49.56
C SER A 2 30.56 -5.86 48.25
N THR A 3 31.76 -6.18 47.92
CA THR A 3 32.72 -5.52 47.07
C THR A 3 32.50 -5.91 45.61
N VAL A 4 32.46 -4.92 44.71
CA VAL A 4 32.40 -5.11 43.26
C VAL A 4 33.81 -5.25 42.71
N THR A 5 34.14 -6.40 42.16
CA THR A 5 35.42 -6.66 41.48
C THR A 5 35.26 -6.35 39.99
N LYS A 6 35.95 -5.30 39.53
CA LYS A 6 36.10 -4.96 38.12
C LYS A 6 37.21 -5.80 37.50
N LEU A 7 36.91 -6.57 36.45
CA LEU A 7 37.88 -7.27 35.62
C LEU A 7 38.08 -6.48 34.33
N LEU A 8 39.25 -5.88 34.18
CA LEU A 8 39.74 -5.21 32.97
C LEU A 8 40.57 -6.20 32.14
N LEU A 9 40.20 -6.37 30.88
CA LEU A 9 40.99 -7.14 29.91
C LEU A 9 41.49 -6.17 28.81
N PRO A 10 42.82 -6.07 28.56
CA PRO A 10 43.34 -5.23 27.49
C PRO A 10 43.35 -5.94 26.15
N LEU A 11 42.84 -5.26 25.13
CA LEU A 11 42.88 -5.69 23.72
C LEU A 11 44.20 -5.18 23.10
N ALA A 12 45.06 -6.06 22.69
CA ALA A 12 46.31 -5.74 22.01
C ALA A 12 46.05 -5.57 20.49
N LEU A 13 46.41 -4.40 19.97
CA LEU A 13 46.34 -4.04 18.54
C LEU A 13 47.69 -4.36 17.90
N ALA A 14 47.76 -5.30 16.98
CA ALA A 14 48.94 -5.56 16.16
C ALA A 14 48.77 -4.94 14.78
N ALA A 15 49.50 -3.90 14.49
CA ALA A 15 49.64 -3.31 13.14
C ALA A 15 50.75 -4.03 12.38
N ALA A 16 50.47 -4.54 11.19
CA ALA A 16 51.46 -4.99 10.24
C ALA A 16 51.46 -4.07 9.02
N ILE A 17 52.51 -3.28 8.90
CA ILE A 17 52.83 -2.47 7.72
C ILE A 17 53.73 -3.34 6.84
N SER A 18 53.40 -3.51 5.55
CA SER A 18 54.32 -3.98 4.54
C SER A 18 54.31 -3.03 3.35
N ALA A 19 55.48 -2.45 3.16
CA ALA A 19 55.74 -1.45 2.12
C ALA A 19 56.41 -2.08 0.89
N CYS A 20 56.14 -1.45 -0.24
CA CYS A 20 56.97 -1.26 -1.45
C CYS A 20 57.49 -2.46 -2.26
N SER A 21 57.23 -2.48 -3.54
CA SER A 21 58.16 -1.84 -4.49
C SER A 21 57.66 -2.01 -5.93
N LYS A 22 57.77 -0.93 -6.70
CA LYS A 22 57.61 -0.88 -8.16
C LYS A 22 58.98 -1.26 -8.78
N PRO A 23 59.00 -1.94 -9.90
CA PRO A 23 59.89 -1.53 -10.96
C PRO A 23 59.21 -1.35 -12.31
N ALA A 24 59.90 -0.60 -13.16
CA ALA A 24 59.50 0.06 -14.35
C ALA A 24 59.41 -0.82 -15.62
N ASP A 25 58.64 -0.26 -16.52
CA ASP A 25 58.80 -0.30 -18.00
C ASP A 25 59.33 -1.54 -18.72
N THR A 26 58.47 -2.14 -19.52
CA THR A 26 58.86 -2.59 -20.87
C THR A 26 57.65 -2.48 -21.81
N ALA A 27 57.86 -1.78 -22.90
CA ALA A 27 56.87 -1.49 -23.95
C ALA A 27 56.70 -2.64 -24.96
N ALA A 28 55.41 -2.76 -25.42
CA ALA A 28 54.91 -3.22 -26.73
C ALA A 28 54.90 -4.75 -27.04
N PRO A 29 54.02 -5.23 -27.91
CA PRO A 29 53.24 -4.53 -28.91
C PRO A 29 51.71 -4.74 -28.85
N ALA A 30 51.00 -3.86 -29.56
CA ALA A 30 49.55 -3.89 -29.77
C ALA A 30 49.11 -5.14 -30.54
N ASP A 31 48.19 -5.89 -29.94
CA ASP A 31 47.39 -6.89 -30.65
C ASP A 31 45.95 -6.38 -30.75
N THR A 32 45.58 -6.04 -31.96
CA THR A 32 44.24 -5.56 -32.34
C THR A 32 43.28 -6.76 -32.37
N THR A 33 42.72 -7.11 -31.22
CA THR A 33 41.60 -8.07 -31.21
C THR A 33 40.32 -7.30 -31.47
N ALA A 34 39.75 -7.51 -32.64
CA ALA A 34 38.45 -6.97 -33.04
C ALA A 34 37.37 -7.34 -32.00
N ALA A 35 36.75 -6.32 -31.45
CA ALA A 35 35.55 -6.50 -30.63
C ALA A 35 34.43 -7.09 -31.49
N ALA A 36 33.97 -8.26 -31.15
CA ALA A 36 32.75 -8.84 -31.72
C ALA A 36 31.56 -7.92 -31.37
N PRO A 37 30.60 -7.75 -32.29
CA PRO A 37 29.40 -6.96 -31.98
C PRO A 37 28.67 -7.62 -30.81
N ALA A 38 28.41 -6.84 -29.76
CA ALA A 38 27.52 -7.25 -28.70
C ALA A 38 26.12 -7.50 -29.31
N GLU A 39 25.74 -8.75 -29.35
CA GLU A 39 24.40 -9.17 -29.75
C GLU A 39 23.40 -8.50 -28.76
N ALA A 40 22.61 -7.57 -29.30
CA ALA A 40 21.58 -6.89 -28.53
C ALA A 40 20.60 -7.95 -28.01
N ALA A 41 20.64 -8.20 -26.70
CA ALA A 41 19.67 -9.05 -26.04
C ALA A 41 18.27 -8.50 -26.35
N ALA A 42 17.52 -9.24 -27.17
CA ALA A 42 16.15 -8.92 -27.48
C ALA A 42 15.38 -8.85 -26.13
N ALA A 43 14.87 -7.68 -25.82
CA ALA A 43 14.00 -7.48 -24.66
C ALA A 43 12.82 -8.45 -24.81
N GLN A 44 12.79 -9.49 -23.98
CA GLN A 44 11.64 -10.39 -23.90
C GLN A 44 10.44 -9.53 -23.51
N ALA A 45 9.44 -9.44 -24.38
CA ALA A 45 8.17 -8.82 -24.06
C ALA A 45 7.60 -9.50 -22.80
N ALA A 46 7.20 -8.67 -21.82
CA ALA A 46 6.52 -9.20 -20.63
C ALA A 46 5.30 -10.03 -21.07
N PRO A 47 5.01 -11.15 -20.40
CA PRO A 47 3.87 -11.98 -20.75
C PRO A 47 2.59 -11.13 -20.78
N GLU A 48 1.82 -11.25 -21.85
CA GLU A 48 0.54 -10.54 -21.99
C GLU A 48 -0.43 -11.04 -20.91
N VAL A 49 -0.87 -10.13 -20.04
CA VAL A 49 -1.80 -10.45 -18.94
C VAL A 49 -3.20 -10.59 -19.53
N ALA A 50 -3.78 -11.79 -19.42
CA ALA A 50 -5.13 -12.05 -19.90
C ALA A 50 -6.19 -11.25 -19.12
N PRO A 51 -7.26 -10.76 -19.79
CA PRO A 51 -8.36 -10.07 -19.12
C PRO A 51 -9.10 -11.00 -18.14
N ILE A 52 -9.29 -10.54 -16.91
CA ILE A 52 -10.09 -11.23 -15.89
C ILE A 52 -11.56 -10.91 -16.14
N GLN A 53 -12.39 -11.96 -16.24
CA GLN A 53 -13.82 -11.82 -16.47
C GLN A 53 -14.56 -11.71 -15.14
N VAL A 54 -15.01 -10.52 -14.79
CA VAL A 54 -15.83 -10.27 -13.60
C VAL A 54 -17.31 -10.36 -13.98
N ALA A 55 -18.11 -11.13 -13.26
CA ALA A 55 -19.54 -11.21 -13.49
C ALA A 55 -20.24 -9.90 -13.07
N SER A 56 -21.27 -9.47 -13.83
CA SER A 56 -22.12 -8.36 -13.39
C SER A 56 -22.93 -8.75 -12.16
N GLY A 57 -23.08 -7.82 -11.21
CA GLY A 57 -23.88 -8.07 -10.02
C GLY A 57 -23.58 -7.11 -8.88
N THR A 58 -24.31 -7.31 -7.78
CA THR A 58 -24.11 -6.59 -6.53
C THR A 58 -23.31 -7.47 -5.57
N TYR A 59 -22.10 -7.05 -5.28
CA TYR A 59 -21.16 -7.72 -4.39
C TYR A 59 -21.17 -7.08 -3.01
N LYS A 60 -20.99 -7.88 -1.98
CA LYS A 60 -20.69 -7.44 -0.62
C LYS A 60 -19.21 -7.67 -0.35
N LEU A 61 -18.54 -6.66 0.23
CA LEU A 61 -17.17 -6.79 0.67
C LEU A 61 -17.09 -7.80 1.82
N ASP A 62 -16.03 -8.61 1.83
CA ASP A 62 -15.73 -9.50 2.95
C ASP A 62 -14.88 -8.72 3.99
N PRO A 63 -15.42 -8.39 5.17
CA PRO A 63 -14.69 -7.63 6.17
C PRO A 63 -13.49 -8.41 6.76
N THR A 64 -13.42 -9.73 6.57
CA THR A 64 -12.32 -10.56 7.07
C THR A 64 -11.12 -10.58 6.11
N HIS A 65 -11.36 -10.27 4.82
CA HIS A 65 -10.34 -10.19 3.78
C HIS A 65 -10.27 -8.78 3.16
N THR A 66 -10.73 -7.76 3.89
CA THR A 66 -10.61 -6.35 3.49
C THR A 66 -9.74 -5.61 4.49
N ASP A 67 -8.68 -4.98 4.00
CA ASP A 67 -7.77 -4.15 4.78
C ASP A 67 -7.49 -2.83 4.08
N VAL A 68 -7.53 -1.74 4.83
CA VAL A 68 -7.07 -0.42 4.38
C VAL A 68 -5.85 -0.03 5.21
N LEU A 69 -4.69 -0.11 4.59
CA LEU A 69 -3.42 0.28 5.20
C LEU A 69 -3.11 1.74 4.83
N VAL A 70 -2.81 2.54 5.84
CA VAL A 70 -2.34 3.92 5.69
C VAL A 70 -0.93 4.04 6.26
N GLN A 71 0.00 4.60 5.48
CA GLN A 71 1.41 4.77 5.86
C GLN A 71 1.84 6.22 5.72
N TRP A 72 2.65 6.71 6.65
CA TRP A 72 3.22 8.07 6.66
C TRP A 72 4.68 8.05 7.09
N THR A 73 5.39 9.19 6.88
CA THR A 73 6.75 9.37 7.40
C THR A 73 6.70 10.11 8.73
N HIS A 74 7.35 9.57 9.76
CA HIS A 74 7.44 10.16 11.08
C HIS A 74 8.83 10.77 11.31
N MET A 75 8.90 12.10 11.26
CA MET A 75 10.09 12.91 11.54
C MET A 75 11.35 12.50 10.74
N GLY A 76 11.17 11.86 9.58
CA GLY A 76 12.27 11.34 8.76
C GLY A 76 12.94 10.06 9.27
N PHE A 77 12.52 9.52 10.42
CA PHE A 77 13.16 8.34 11.04
C PHE A 77 12.50 7.02 10.67
N SER A 78 11.18 7.00 10.45
CA SER A 78 10.44 5.77 10.20
C SER A 78 9.20 6.02 9.38
N ASN A 79 8.61 4.95 8.85
CA ASN A 79 7.36 4.96 8.12
C ASN A 79 6.33 4.07 8.83
N PRO A 80 5.74 4.54 9.93
CA PRO A 80 4.69 3.80 10.61
C PRO A 80 3.44 3.68 9.75
N SER A 81 2.59 2.72 10.10
CA SER A 81 1.31 2.48 9.42
C SER A 81 0.19 2.24 10.44
N ALA A 82 -1.02 2.39 9.97
CA ALA A 82 -2.23 1.96 10.66
C ALA A 82 -3.11 1.18 9.68
N HIS A 83 -3.82 0.20 10.19
CA HIS A 83 -4.80 -0.59 9.47
C HIS A 83 -6.21 -0.19 9.89
N PHE A 84 -7.14 -0.25 8.95
CA PHE A 84 -8.57 -0.09 9.21
C PHE A 84 -9.25 -1.37 8.74
N GLY A 85 -9.66 -2.17 9.70
CA GLY A 85 -10.44 -3.40 9.50
C GLY A 85 -11.93 -3.18 9.71
N ASN A 86 -12.70 -4.28 9.69
CA ASN A 86 -14.16 -4.27 9.83
C ASN A 86 -14.86 -3.38 8.79
N VAL A 87 -14.27 -3.27 7.61
CA VAL A 87 -14.79 -2.46 6.51
C VAL A 87 -16.05 -3.10 5.96
N ASP A 88 -17.14 -2.33 5.87
CA ASP A 88 -18.37 -2.74 5.20
C ASP A 88 -18.51 -1.99 3.88
N GLY A 89 -19.04 -2.68 2.86
CA GLY A 89 -19.22 -2.05 1.57
C GLY A 89 -20.01 -2.86 0.57
N THR A 90 -20.47 -2.17 -0.44
CA THR A 90 -21.20 -2.74 -1.55
C THR A 90 -20.59 -2.27 -2.88
N LEU A 91 -20.28 -3.21 -3.75
CA LEU A 91 -19.85 -2.96 -5.12
C LEU A 91 -20.96 -3.40 -6.08
N VAL A 92 -21.42 -2.52 -6.94
CA VAL A 92 -22.22 -2.87 -8.12
C VAL A 92 -21.28 -2.89 -9.30
N TYR A 93 -21.11 -4.05 -9.93
CA TYR A 93 -20.23 -4.21 -11.10
C TYR A 93 -21.06 -4.48 -12.35
N ASP A 94 -20.81 -3.71 -13.41
CA ASP A 94 -21.38 -3.91 -14.75
C ASP A 94 -20.27 -4.35 -15.71
N ALA A 95 -20.29 -5.63 -16.10
CA ALA A 95 -19.29 -6.23 -16.98
C ALA A 95 -19.41 -5.75 -18.44
N ALA A 96 -20.58 -5.27 -18.84
CA ALA A 96 -20.81 -4.77 -20.20
C ALA A 96 -20.34 -3.32 -20.35
N ASP A 97 -20.44 -2.53 -19.26
CA ASP A 97 -20.04 -1.13 -19.23
C ASP A 97 -19.55 -0.76 -17.83
N VAL A 98 -18.24 -0.87 -17.62
CA VAL A 98 -17.61 -0.63 -16.33
C VAL A 98 -17.87 0.78 -15.78
N THR A 99 -18.20 1.75 -16.65
CA THR A 99 -18.53 3.11 -16.22
C THR A 99 -19.86 3.21 -15.44
N LYS A 100 -20.69 2.18 -15.50
CA LYS A 100 -21.92 2.04 -14.71
C LYS A 100 -21.71 1.35 -13.36
N SER A 101 -20.48 0.88 -13.12
CA SER A 101 -20.14 0.30 -11.84
C SER A 101 -20.04 1.37 -10.74
N SER A 102 -20.28 0.96 -9.49
CA SER A 102 -20.17 1.86 -8.34
C SER A 102 -19.75 1.11 -7.09
N VAL A 103 -19.13 1.81 -6.16
CA VAL A 103 -18.77 1.26 -4.85
C VAL A 103 -19.09 2.26 -3.74
N GLU A 104 -19.67 1.76 -2.65
CA GLU A 104 -19.88 2.50 -1.41
C GLU A 104 -19.23 1.70 -0.27
N VAL A 105 -18.44 2.41 0.57
CA VAL A 105 -17.66 1.80 1.64
C VAL A 105 -17.81 2.61 2.92
N THR A 106 -17.93 1.92 4.05
CA THR A 106 -17.88 2.47 5.40
C THR A 106 -16.71 1.84 6.16
N LEU A 107 -15.84 2.69 6.71
CA LEU A 107 -14.70 2.32 7.53
C LEU A 107 -14.98 2.74 8.98
N PRO A 108 -15.32 1.82 9.87
CA PRO A 108 -15.52 2.14 11.27
C PRO A 108 -14.17 2.42 11.95
N LEU A 109 -14.05 3.54 12.68
CA LEU A 109 -12.82 3.87 13.40
C LEU A 109 -12.58 2.95 14.61
N SER A 110 -13.55 2.13 14.99
CA SER A 110 -13.35 1.01 15.93
C SER A 110 -12.43 -0.07 15.36
N GLY A 111 -12.36 -0.21 14.02
CA GLY A 111 -11.45 -1.12 13.33
C GLY A 111 -10.03 -0.60 13.13
N LEU A 112 -9.72 0.63 13.58
CA LEU A 112 -8.37 1.18 13.50
C LEU A 112 -7.42 0.42 14.43
N ASN A 113 -6.27 0.01 13.90
CA ASN A 113 -5.19 -0.69 14.59
C ASN A 113 -3.84 -0.12 14.14
N ALA A 114 -3.13 0.51 15.05
CA ALA A 114 -1.77 1.05 14.88
C ALA A 114 -0.77 0.33 15.79
N PHE A 115 -1.01 -0.97 16.03
CA PHE A 115 -0.17 -1.96 16.73
C PHE A 115 -0.05 -1.79 18.25
N THR A 116 -0.47 -0.65 18.84
CA THR A 116 -0.53 -0.50 20.29
C THR A 116 -1.79 0.25 20.71
N ALA A 117 -2.43 -0.18 21.78
CA ALA A 117 -3.63 0.45 22.28
C ALA A 117 -3.48 1.96 22.55
N LYS A 118 -2.31 2.37 23.08
CA LYS A 118 -2.00 3.79 23.31
C LYS A 118 -1.96 4.60 22.03
N PHE A 119 -1.43 4.01 20.94
CA PHE A 119 -1.36 4.72 19.66
C PHE A 119 -2.72 4.72 18.96
N ASP A 120 -3.49 3.65 19.09
CA ASP A 120 -4.86 3.59 18.61
C ASP A 120 -5.73 4.69 19.27
N GLU A 121 -5.63 4.83 20.60
CA GLU A 121 -6.32 5.90 21.34
C GLU A 121 -5.89 7.29 20.88
N HIS A 122 -4.58 7.49 20.65
CA HIS A 122 -4.05 8.76 20.16
C HIS A 122 -4.62 9.11 18.78
N LEU A 123 -4.63 8.18 17.84
CA LEU A 123 -5.21 8.40 16.51
C LEU A 123 -6.73 8.62 16.55
N ARG A 124 -7.46 7.97 17.49
CA ARG A 124 -8.91 8.18 17.68
C ARG A 124 -9.25 9.48 18.40
N SER A 125 -8.26 10.16 18.99
CA SER A 125 -8.47 11.41 19.74
C SER A 125 -8.95 12.57 18.85
N ALA A 126 -9.37 13.67 19.49
CA ALA A 126 -9.81 14.89 18.82
C ALA A 126 -8.71 15.56 17.96
N ASP A 127 -7.43 15.33 18.29
CA ASP A 127 -6.29 15.85 17.54
C ASP A 127 -6.17 15.21 16.16
N PHE A 128 -6.70 13.99 15.98
CA PHE A 128 -6.68 13.25 14.72
C PHE A 128 -8.10 12.97 14.22
N PHE A 129 -8.60 11.75 14.36
CA PHE A 129 -9.88 11.34 13.75
C PHE A 129 -11.11 11.81 14.52
N ASP A 130 -10.98 12.18 15.79
CA ASP A 130 -12.11 12.56 16.67
C ASP A 130 -13.24 11.49 16.61
N ALA A 131 -12.85 10.23 16.86
CA ALA A 131 -13.72 9.08 16.66
C ALA A 131 -14.98 9.09 17.53
N ALA A 132 -14.96 9.82 18.66
CA ALA A 132 -16.13 10.01 19.51
C ALA A 132 -17.23 10.82 18.80
N LYS A 133 -16.85 11.75 17.93
CA LYS A 133 -17.75 12.61 17.17
C LYS A 133 -17.97 12.11 15.75
N PHE A 134 -16.96 11.50 15.17
CA PHE A 134 -16.96 10.97 13.80
C PHE A 134 -16.55 9.49 13.81
N PRO A 135 -17.45 8.57 14.16
CA PRO A 135 -17.11 7.16 14.39
C PRO A 135 -16.76 6.39 13.11
N THR A 136 -17.02 6.96 11.94
CA THR A 136 -16.78 6.32 10.63
C THR A 136 -16.14 7.29 9.65
N ALA A 137 -15.32 6.75 8.74
CA ALA A 137 -15.02 7.36 7.44
C ALA A 137 -15.83 6.65 6.35
N THR A 138 -16.14 7.34 5.25
CA THR A 138 -16.91 6.75 4.14
C THR A 138 -16.31 7.12 2.80
N PHE A 139 -16.46 6.22 1.82
CA PHE A 139 -16.11 6.48 0.42
C PHE A 139 -17.28 6.10 -0.47
N LYS A 140 -17.63 6.97 -1.42
CA LYS A 140 -18.65 6.72 -2.43
C LYS A 140 -18.13 7.10 -3.80
N SER A 141 -18.05 6.12 -4.70
CA SER A 141 -17.60 6.38 -6.07
C SER A 141 -18.55 7.33 -6.80
N THR A 142 -17.96 8.24 -7.58
CA THR A 142 -18.69 9.16 -8.50
C THR A 142 -18.39 8.84 -9.96
N LYS A 143 -17.27 8.12 -10.22
CA LYS A 143 -16.86 7.75 -11.57
C LYS A 143 -16.01 6.49 -11.52
N VAL A 144 -16.22 5.60 -12.48
CA VAL A 144 -15.37 4.41 -12.72
C VAL A 144 -14.95 4.40 -14.18
N GLU A 145 -13.68 4.17 -14.47
CA GLU A 145 -13.12 4.14 -15.82
C GLU A 145 -12.18 2.95 -15.98
N ALA A 146 -12.16 2.35 -17.16
CA ALA A 146 -11.14 1.37 -17.50
C ALA A 146 -9.77 2.07 -17.70
N ALA A 147 -8.72 1.53 -17.08
CA ALA A 147 -7.36 2.08 -17.11
C ALA A 147 -6.33 1.09 -17.70
N GLY A 148 -6.78 0.08 -18.43
CA GLY A 148 -5.97 -0.97 -19.02
C GLY A 148 -6.44 -2.36 -18.65
N THR A 149 -5.70 -3.40 -19.06
CA THR A 149 -6.04 -4.78 -18.74
C THR A 149 -6.05 -5.00 -17.23
N ASN A 150 -7.19 -5.41 -16.69
CA ASN A 150 -7.43 -5.64 -15.25
C ASN A 150 -7.20 -4.41 -14.37
N LYS A 151 -7.28 -3.19 -14.92
CA LYS A 151 -7.07 -1.94 -14.19
C LYS A 151 -8.25 -0.99 -14.36
N LEU A 152 -8.59 -0.32 -13.28
CA LEU A 152 -9.63 0.70 -13.24
C LEU A 152 -9.10 1.95 -12.52
N THR A 153 -9.63 3.10 -12.91
CA THR A 153 -9.53 4.34 -12.13
C THR A 153 -10.89 4.61 -11.51
N VAL A 154 -10.94 4.70 -10.18
CA VAL A 154 -12.19 4.96 -9.43
C VAL A 154 -12.06 6.30 -8.72
N THR A 155 -12.83 7.29 -9.15
CA THR A 155 -12.95 8.58 -8.47
C THR A 155 -14.19 8.55 -7.58
N GLY A 156 -14.09 9.12 -6.38
CA GLY A 156 -15.20 9.16 -5.44
C GLY A 156 -15.00 10.18 -4.33
N ASP A 157 -16.04 10.41 -3.58
CA ASP A 157 -16.06 11.30 -2.43
C ASP A 157 -15.63 10.53 -1.18
N LEU A 158 -14.48 10.90 -0.61
CA LEU A 158 -13.99 10.42 0.67
C LEU A 158 -14.41 11.40 1.76
N THR A 159 -15.07 10.91 2.80
CA THR A 159 -15.42 11.69 3.99
C THR A 159 -14.63 11.17 5.19
N VAL A 160 -13.81 12.05 5.79
CA VAL A 160 -13.07 11.77 7.03
C VAL A 160 -13.27 12.96 7.97
N LYS A 161 -13.53 12.68 9.25
CA LYS A 161 -13.72 13.71 10.30
C LYS A 161 -14.72 14.81 9.87
N GLY A 162 -15.78 14.41 9.18
CA GLY A 162 -16.83 15.32 8.68
C GLY A 162 -16.44 16.17 7.46
N THR A 163 -15.24 16.01 6.92
CA THR A 163 -14.80 16.72 5.71
C THR A 163 -14.82 15.78 4.51
N THR A 164 -15.47 16.20 3.43
CA THR A 164 -15.57 15.42 2.18
C THR A 164 -14.68 16.03 1.10
N LYS A 165 -13.89 15.18 0.43
CA LYS A 165 -13.03 15.56 -0.70
C LYS A 165 -13.07 14.49 -1.77
N PRO A 166 -12.94 14.86 -3.06
CA PRO A 166 -12.76 13.91 -4.13
C PRO A 166 -11.39 13.23 -4.03
N VAL A 167 -11.38 11.91 -4.20
CA VAL A 167 -10.20 11.07 -4.21
C VAL A 167 -10.25 10.14 -5.40
N THR A 168 -9.10 9.88 -6.01
CA THR A 168 -8.95 8.92 -7.10
C THR A 168 -8.13 7.73 -6.64
N LEU A 169 -8.63 6.53 -6.90
CA LEU A 169 -7.99 5.25 -6.61
C LEU A 169 -7.50 4.62 -7.90
N ASP A 170 -6.25 4.16 -7.91
CA ASP A 170 -5.73 3.25 -8.93
C ASP A 170 -6.03 1.81 -8.49
N VAL A 171 -6.91 1.13 -9.23
CA VAL A 171 -7.45 -0.18 -8.87
C VAL A 171 -6.94 -1.26 -9.82
N THR A 172 -6.56 -2.40 -9.25
CA THR A 172 -6.21 -3.62 -9.98
C THR A 172 -7.18 -4.73 -9.61
N ILE A 173 -7.72 -5.43 -10.60
CA ILE A 173 -8.50 -6.66 -10.41
C ILE A 173 -7.49 -7.80 -10.28
N ASN A 174 -7.47 -8.48 -9.13
CA ASN A 174 -6.51 -9.55 -8.84
C ASN A 174 -7.01 -10.91 -9.36
N GLY A 175 -8.33 -11.12 -9.34
CA GLY A 175 -8.97 -12.34 -9.79
C GLY A 175 -10.48 -12.26 -9.67
N ALA A 176 -11.18 -13.10 -10.44
CA ALA A 176 -12.62 -13.26 -10.35
C ALA A 176 -13.02 -14.70 -10.73
N GLY A 177 -14.11 -15.18 -10.16
CA GLY A 177 -14.64 -16.53 -10.42
C GLY A 177 -15.51 -17.05 -9.29
N GLU A 178 -15.81 -18.35 -9.33
CA GLU A 178 -16.49 -19.01 -8.21
C GLU A 178 -15.50 -19.20 -7.04
N HIS A 179 -15.83 -18.67 -5.87
CA HIS A 179 -15.02 -18.85 -4.67
C HIS A 179 -14.98 -20.34 -4.27
N PRO A 180 -13.81 -20.96 -4.08
CA PRO A 180 -13.68 -22.39 -3.93
C PRO A 180 -14.40 -22.97 -2.70
N MET A 181 -14.57 -22.18 -1.64
CA MET A 181 -15.26 -22.60 -0.42
C MET A 181 -16.71 -22.13 -0.34
N LEU A 182 -16.96 -20.83 -0.64
CA LEU A 182 -18.30 -20.24 -0.53
C LEU A 182 -19.23 -20.66 -1.67
N LYS A 183 -18.67 -21.07 -2.82
CA LYS A 183 -19.42 -21.40 -4.05
C LYS A 183 -20.27 -20.21 -4.52
N LEU A 184 -19.73 -19.01 -4.43
CA LEU A 184 -20.33 -17.76 -4.83
C LEU A 184 -19.46 -17.06 -5.88
N PRO A 185 -20.05 -16.33 -6.84
CA PRO A 185 -19.27 -15.43 -7.68
C PRO A 185 -18.54 -14.42 -6.83
N SER A 186 -17.21 -14.35 -6.95
CA SER A 186 -16.35 -13.54 -6.13
C SER A 186 -15.31 -12.82 -6.97
N VAL A 187 -14.79 -11.72 -6.44
CA VAL A 187 -13.77 -10.90 -7.08
C VAL A 187 -12.85 -10.31 -6.03
N GLY A 188 -11.55 -10.22 -6.34
CA GLY A 188 -10.54 -9.59 -5.51
C GLY A 188 -9.95 -8.35 -6.17
N PHE A 189 -9.70 -7.31 -5.37
CA PHE A 189 -9.10 -6.05 -5.83
C PHE A 189 -7.99 -5.60 -4.91
N ASP A 190 -6.97 -4.96 -5.52
CA ASP A 190 -6.08 -4.04 -4.82
C ASP A 190 -6.33 -2.63 -5.31
N ALA A 191 -6.17 -1.64 -4.42
CA ALA A 191 -6.21 -0.24 -4.80
C ALA A 191 -5.14 0.57 -4.07
N THR A 192 -4.68 1.64 -4.71
CA THR A 192 -3.71 2.57 -4.11
C THR A 192 -4.10 4.02 -4.38
N THR A 193 -3.73 4.89 -3.44
CA THR A 193 -3.79 6.33 -3.61
C THR A 193 -2.82 7.02 -2.65
N THR A 194 -2.62 8.31 -2.84
CA THR A 194 -1.89 9.18 -1.93
C THR A 194 -2.79 10.36 -1.55
N LEU A 195 -2.89 10.66 -0.27
CA LEU A 195 -3.75 11.70 0.29
C LEU A 195 -2.94 12.71 1.09
N LYS A 196 -3.43 13.94 1.19
CA LYS A 196 -2.99 14.90 2.21
C LYS A 196 -3.96 14.84 3.38
N ARG A 197 -3.47 14.41 4.54
CA ARG A 197 -4.31 14.26 5.74
C ARG A 197 -4.79 15.60 6.30
N SER A 198 -4.07 16.71 6.02
CA SER A 198 -4.52 18.06 6.36
C SER A 198 -5.80 18.47 5.62
N ASP A 199 -6.04 17.95 4.41
CA ASP A 199 -7.27 18.21 3.64
C ASP A 199 -8.54 17.73 4.37
N PHE A 200 -8.38 16.80 5.34
CA PHE A 200 -9.44 16.23 6.15
C PHE A 200 -9.39 16.66 7.62
N GLY A 201 -8.58 17.66 7.95
CA GLY A 201 -8.45 18.13 9.34
C GLY A 201 -7.73 17.13 10.27
N VAL A 202 -6.93 16.22 9.72
CA VAL A 202 -6.11 15.21 10.46
C VAL A 202 -4.63 15.54 10.37
N GLY A 203 -4.27 16.81 10.10
CA GLY A 203 -2.92 17.30 9.82
C GLY A 203 -2.07 17.63 11.05
N ALA A 204 -2.42 17.18 12.26
CA ALA A 204 -1.62 17.43 13.46
C ALA A 204 -0.16 17.01 13.25
N TYR A 205 0.76 17.84 13.79
CA TYR A 205 2.22 17.69 13.71
C TYR A 205 2.84 17.76 12.29
N ALA A 206 2.08 18.17 11.25
CA ALA A 206 2.68 18.49 9.97
C ALA A 206 3.53 19.79 10.08
N PRO A 207 4.70 19.87 9.39
CA PRO A 207 5.27 18.90 8.46
C PRO A 207 6.23 17.87 9.12
N ALA A 208 6.50 17.94 10.43
CA ALA A 208 7.40 17.01 11.11
C ALA A 208 6.94 15.54 10.96
N VAL A 209 5.61 15.32 11.02
CA VAL A 209 4.97 14.10 10.54
C VAL A 209 4.38 14.41 9.17
N SER A 210 4.71 13.62 8.14
CA SER A 210 4.33 13.94 6.76
C SER A 210 2.82 14.20 6.64
N ASP A 211 2.48 15.24 5.89
CA ASP A 211 1.09 15.52 5.53
C ASP A 211 0.56 14.50 4.52
N GLU A 212 1.43 14.10 3.61
CA GLU A 212 1.14 13.06 2.64
C GLU A 212 1.13 11.67 3.29
N VAL A 213 0.09 10.91 3.00
CA VAL A 213 -0.07 9.51 3.42
C VAL A 213 -0.33 8.64 2.21
N LYS A 214 0.33 7.47 2.18
CA LYS A 214 0.10 6.43 1.18
C LYS A 214 -0.99 5.50 1.68
N VAL A 215 -1.96 5.22 0.83
CA VAL A 215 -3.05 4.29 1.13
C VAL A 215 -2.95 3.09 0.21
N ARG A 216 -3.02 1.90 0.78
CA ARG A 216 -3.15 0.63 0.08
C ARG A 216 -4.39 -0.08 0.60
N ILE A 217 -5.19 -0.58 -0.31
CA ILE A 217 -6.40 -1.33 -0.03
C ILE A 217 -6.25 -2.70 -0.67
N THR A 218 -6.63 -3.74 0.05
CA THR A 218 -6.88 -5.07 -0.51
C THR A 218 -8.26 -5.52 -0.06
N THR A 219 -9.03 -6.15 -0.93
CA THR A 219 -10.41 -6.54 -0.62
C THR A 219 -10.86 -7.71 -1.48
N GLU A 220 -11.66 -8.58 -0.88
CA GLU A 220 -12.48 -9.56 -1.58
C GLU A 220 -13.95 -9.20 -1.46
N ALA A 221 -14.73 -9.56 -2.47
CA ALA A 221 -16.17 -9.33 -2.46
C ALA A 221 -16.89 -10.50 -3.16
N SER A 222 -18.09 -10.81 -2.70
CA SER A 222 -18.89 -11.90 -3.26
C SER A 222 -20.34 -11.46 -3.50
N ILE A 223 -20.99 -12.03 -4.52
CA ILE A 223 -22.42 -11.88 -4.70
C ILE A 223 -23.13 -12.79 -3.67
N PRO A 224 -23.88 -12.24 -2.71
CA PRO A 224 -24.58 -13.06 -1.73
C PRO A 224 -25.65 -13.95 -2.40
N LYS A 225 -25.97 -15.07 -1.78
CA LYS A 225 -27.12 -15.86 -2.22
C LYS A 225 -28.40 -15.06 -2.09
N ALA A 226 -29.29 -15.17 -3.07
CA ALA A 226 -30.64 -14.66 -2.91
C ALA A 226 -31.30 -15.37 -1.71
N GLU A 227 -31.89 -14.60 -0.79
CA GLU A 227 -32.70 -15.12 0.30
C GLU A 227 -34.04 -15.66 -0.20
#